data_e923a9ef385a234e224429f7601c6711
#
_entry.id   e923a9ef385a234e224429f7601c6711
#
_cell.length_a   1.000
_cell.length_b   1.000
_cell.length_c   1.000
_cell.angle_alpha   90.00
_cell.angle_beta   90.00
_cell.angle_gamma   90.00
#
_symmetry.space_group_name_H-M   'P 1'
#
loop_
_entity.id
_entity.type
_entity.pdbx_description
1 polymer ?
#
loop_
_entity_poly.entity_id
_entity_poly.type
_entity_poly.pdbx_seq_one_letter_code
_entity_poly.pdbx_strand_id
1 'polypeptide(L)'
;MKRIITISIVLVIGLAACKTTKQAAQSPYTTDPTTQPKVFSVPTSSTETVTKKEEPKTVEEKPVSMRKEQVSFTQQADRVSNEANSFFVIIGSFSQLENAKNYRETLLSEGFTPIILHSETGYYRVCVNSYKNEQEARTRVSQVRQAFPKYSDIWLLIKE
;
A
#
# COMPACT_ATOMS: atom_id res chain seq x y z
N MET A 1 0.98 46.35 -32.70
CA MET A 1 -0.44 46.13 -33.00
C MET A 1 -0.95 45.03 -32.09
N LYS A 2 -1.74 45.42 -31.08
CA LYS A 2 -2.28 44.53 -30.05
C LYS A 2 -3.55 43.88 -30.61
N ARG A 3 -3.64 42.55 -30.63
CA ARG A 3 -4.87 41.83 -30.89
C ARG A 3 -5.33 41.15 -29.60
N ILE A 4 -6.32 41.73 -28.96
CA ILE A 4 -7.05 41.21 -27.81
C ILE A 4 -8.11 40.27 -28.40
N ILE A 5 -8.00 38.98 -28.07
CA ILE A 5 -9.06 38.00 -28.37
C ILE A 5 -9.81 37.76 -27.06
N THR A 6 -10.98 38.33 -26.96
CA THR A 6 -11.98 38.10 -25.89
C THR A 6 -12.73 36.81 -26.22
N ILE A 7 -12.54 35.76 -25.43
CA ILE A 7 -13.34 34.53 -25.52
C ILE A 7 -14.44 34.62 -24.45
N SER A 8 -15.68 34.81 -24.93
CA SER A 8 -16.92 34.71 -24.13
C SER A 8 -17.12 33.24 -23.71
N ILE A 9 -17.12 32.99 -22.42
CA ILE A 9 -17.51 31.71 -21.83
C ILE A 9 -19.02 31.79 -21.51
N VAL A 10 -19.80 31.02 -22.25
CA VAL A 10 -21.22 30.79 -21.97
C VAL A 10 -21.29 29.67 -20.91
N LEU A 11 -21.75 30.06 -19.72
CA LEU A 11 -22.01 29.16 -18.57
C LEU A 11 -23.42 28.56 -18.75
N VAL A 12 -23.50 27.27 -19.11
CA VAL A 12 -24.77 26.51 -19.07
C VAL A 12 -24.80 25.68 -17.80
N ILE A 13 -25.62 26.13 -16.84
CA ILE A 13 -25.88 25.39 -15.59
C ILE A 13 -27.04 24.43 -15.86
N GLY A 14 -26.72 23.13 -15.98
CA GLY A 14 -27.70 22.04 -16.03
C GLY A 14 -27.89 21.40 -14.65
N LEU A 15 -28.96 21.75 -13.95
CA LEU A 15 -29.40 21.08 -12.71
C LEU A 15 -30.13 19.78 -13.06
N ALA A 16 -29.47 18.62 -12.92
CA ALA A 16 -30.15 17.32 -12.95
C ALA A 16 -30.27 16.78 -11.52
N ALA A 17 -31.47 16.91 -10.95
CA ALA A 17 -31.83 16.32 -9.68
C ALA A 17 -32.14 14.83 -9.85
N CYS A 18 -31.24 13.95 -9.37
CA CYS A 18 -31.53 12.52 -9.25
C CYS A 18 -32.23 12.25 -7.92
N LYS A 19 -33.52 11.89 -8.00
CA LYS A 19 -34.33 11.33 -6.90
C LYS A 19 -33.80 9.94 -6.54
N THR A 20 -33.25 9.79 -5.34
CA THR A 20 -32.88 8.49 -4.77
C THR A 20 -34.13 7.82 -4.21
N THR A 21 -34.63 6.80 -4.89
CA THR A 21 -35.69 5.93 -4.38
C THR A 21 -35.09 4.95 -3.39
N LYS A 22 -35.43 5.09 -2.10
CA LYS A 22 -35.16 4.08 -1.08
C LYS A 22 -36.08 2.89 -1.30
N GLN A 23 -35.58 1.80 -1.82
CA GLN A 23 -36.28 0.53 -1.86
C GLN A 23 -35.86 -0.26 -0.61
N ALA A 24 -36.78 -0.36 0.34
CA ALA A 24 -36.67 -1.20 1.52
C ALA A 24 -36.78 -2.66 1.07
N ALA A 25 -35.70 -3.40 1.17
CA ALA A 25 -35.71 -4.85 1.03
C ALA A 25 -36.33 -5.45 2.29
N GLN A 26 -37.53 -5.99 2.17
CA GLN A 26 -38.21 -6.80 3.19
C GLN A 26 -37.47 -8.13 3.30
N SER A 27 -37.01 -8.44 4.51
CA SER A 27 -36.45 -9.74 4.89
C SER A 27 -37.63 -10.73 5.06
N PRO A 28 -37.62 -11.91 4.43
CA PRO A 28 -38.58 -12.96 4.65
C PRO A 28 -38.14 -13.89 5.78
N TYR A 29 -38.18 -13.46 7.02
CA TYR A 29 -38.17 -14.36 8.15
C TYR A 29 -39.40 -14.14 9.00
N THR A 30 -40.37 -14.98 8.76
CA THR A 30 -41.58 -15.15 9.57
C THR A 30 -41.16 -15.81 10.87
N THR A 31 -41.37 -15.11 11.97
CA THR A 31 -41.22 -15.61 13.33
C THR A 31 -42.39 -16.53 13.65
N ASP A 32 -42.15 -17.81 13.81
CA ASP A 32 -43.06 -18.74 14.48
C ASP A 32 -42.71 -18.84 15.97
N PRO A 33 -43.58 -18.49 16.89
CA PRO A 33 -43.34 -18.55 18.30
C PRO A 33 -43.85 -19.88 18.88
N THR A 34 -43.08 -20.96 18.80
CA THR A 34 -43.30 -22.11 19.68
C THR A 34 -42.18 -23.13 19.53
N THR A 35 -41.11 -23.04 20.27
CA THR A 35 -40.36 -24.22 20.74
C THR A 35 -39.58 -23.87 21.99
N GLN A 36 -39.84 -24.59 23.05
CA GLN A 36 -39.27 -24.51 24.38
C GLN A 36 -37.75 -24.66 24.41
N PRO A 37 -37.02 -24.04 25.34
CA PRO A 37 -35.58 -24.21 25.46
C PRO A 37 -35.26 -25.62 25.97
N LYS A 38 -34.60 -26.44 25.17
CA LYS A 38 -33.95 -27.68 25.67
C LYS A 38 -32.77 -27.29 26.52
N VAL A 39 -32.92 -27.49 27.80
CA VAL A 39 -31.84 -27.44 28.81
C VAL A 39 -30.90 -28.60 28.49
N PHE A 40 -29.69 -28.29 28.05
CA PHE A 40 -28.63 -29.28 27.89
C PHE A 40 -27.85 -29.33 29.18
N SER A 41 -28.04 -30.42 29.95
CA SER A 41 -27.28 -30.71 31.16
C SER A 41 -25.86 -31.09 30.75
N VAL A 42 -24.87 -30.27 31.10
CA VAL A 42 -23.45 -30.63 30.99
C VAL A 42 -23.06 -31.45 32.21
N PRO A 43 -22.52 -32.67 32.07
CA PRO A 43 -21.91 -33.35 33.19
C PRO A 43 -20.59 -32.65 33.57
N THR A 44 -20.52 -32.20 34.81
CA THR A 44 -19.29 -31.71 35.45
C THR A 44 -18.30 -32.87 35.52
N SER A 45 -17.21 -32.78 34.77
CA SER A 45 -15.99 -33.51 35.08
C SER A 45 -14.83 -32.52 35.05
N SER A 46 -14.30 -32.33 36.25
CA SER A 46 -13.05 -31.61 36.48
C SER A 46 -11.92 -32.28 35.72
N THR A 47 -11.11 -31.50 35.01
CA THR A 47 -9.66 -31.66 35.04
C THR A 47 -8.98 -30.71 34.02
N GLU A 48 -8.17 -29.84 34.59
CA GLU A 48 -6.97 -29.24 34.03
C GLU A 48 -7.04 -28.39 32.74
N THR A 49 -6.99 -27.14 33.00
CA THR A 49 -6.56 -26.04 32.17
C THR A 49 -5.19 -26.33 31.52
N VAL A 50 -5.18 -26.74 30.28
CA VAL A 50 -4.04 -26.52 29.42
C VAL A 50 -4.42 -25.39 28.47
N THR A 51 -4.07 -24.20 28.86
CA THR A 51 -4.06 -23.03 27.96
C THR A 51 -3.02 -23.31 26.88
N LYS A 52 -3.47 -23.92 25.77
CA LYS A 52 -2.68 -23.96 24.54
C LYS A 52 -2.63 -22.54 24.00
N LYS A 53 -1.62 -21.81 24.44
CA LYS A 53 -1.19 -20.58 23.80
C LYS A 53 -0.94 -20.95 22.34
N GLU A 54 -1.82 -20.55 21.45
CA GLU A 54 -1.53 -20.58 20.01
C GLU A 54 -0.29 -19.71 19.82
N GLU A 55 0.84 -20.39 19.59
CA GLU A 55 2.01 -19.73 19.04
C GLU A 55 1.60 -19.11 17.70
N PRO A 56 1.91 -17.82 17.48
CA PRO A 56 1.67 -17.21 16.18
C PRO A 56 2.47 -18.06 15.19
N LYS A 57 1.80 -18.60 14.17
CA LYS A 57 2.43 -19.22 13.01
C LYS A 57 3.48 -18.24 12.52
N THR A 58 4.74 -18.54 12.78
CA THR A 58 5.88 -17.85 12.18
C THR A 58 5.76 -18.13 10.68
N VAL A 59 5.16 -17.20 9.95
CA VAL A 59 5.25 -17.17 8.50
C VAL A 59 6.74 -16.98 8.25
N GLU A 60 7.42 -17.94 7.64
CA GLU A 60 8.82 -17.80 7.22
C GLU A 60 8.87 -16.62 6.26
N GLU A 61 9.22 -15.46 6.79
CA GLU A 61 9.38 -14.25 5.98
C GLU A 61 10.61 -14.46 5.09
N LYS A 62 10.41 -14.37 3.77
CA LYS A 62 11.48 -14.36 2.78
C LYS A 62 12.54 -13.34 3.20
N PRO A 63 13.82 -13.70 3.32
CA PRO A 63 14.86 -12.79 3.75
C PRO A 63 14.89 -11.54 2.84
N VAL A 64 15.17 -10.39 3.45
CA VAL A 64 15.25 -9.13 2.73
C VAL A 64 16.59 -9.06 2.01
N SER A 65 16.58 -9.08 0.68
CA SER A 65 17.77 -8.85 -0.13
C SER A 65 18.24 -7.41 0.01
N MET A 66 19.56 -7.21 0.09
CA MET A 66 20.17 -5.88 0.21
C MET A 66 21.28 -5.71 -0.82
N ARG A 67 21.40 -4.50 -1.38
CA ARG A 67 22.48 -4.14 -2.31
C ARG A 67 22.99 -2.74 -1.97
N LYS A 68 24.30 -2.55 -2.10
CA LYS A 68 24.94 -1.23 -2.02
C LYS A 68 25.13 -0.70 -3.42
N GLU A 69 24.68 0.52 -3.65
CA GLU A 69 24.81 1.20 -4.95
C GLU A 69 24.99 2.71 -4.73
N GLN A 70 25.83 3.33 -5.55
CA GLN A 70 25.82 4.78 -5.67
C GLN A 70 24.60 5.21 -6.47
N VAL A 71 23.83 6.13 -5.91
CA VAL A 71 22.61 6.60 -6.55
C VAL A 71 22.49 8.12 -6.51
N SER A 72 21.86 8.66 -7.54
CA SER A 72 21.46 10.07 -7.63
C SER A 72 19.96 10.19 -7.72
N PHE A 73 19.42 11.29 -7.20
CA PHE A 73 17.99 11.59 -7.32
C PHE A 73 17.69 12.16 -8.70
N THR A 74 16.63 11.67 -9.34
CA THR A 74 16.21 12.18 -10.66
C THR A 74 15.47 13.52 -10.55
N GLN A 75 14.94 13.86 -9.36
CA GLN A 75 14.24 15.12 -9.07
C GLN A 75 14.85 15.81 -7.85
N GLN A 76 15.03 17.13 -7.94
CA GLN A 76 15.61 17.92 -6.85
C GLN A 76 14.73 17.93 -5.59
N ALA A 77 13.40 17.91 -5.74
CA ALA A 77 12.47 17.85 -4.62
C ALA A 77 12.64 16.56 -3.80
N ASP A 78 12.81 15.43 -4.49
CA ASP A 78 13.03 14.13 -3.86
C ASP A 78 14.35 14.11 -3.09
N ARG A 79 15.40 14.76 -3.63
CA ARG A 79 16.70 14.90 -3.00
C ARG A 79 16.60 15.62 -1.66
N VAL A 80 15.98 16.81 -1.62
CA VAL A 80 15.87 17.63 -0.41
C VAL A 80 15.26 16.83 0.74
N SER A 81 14.25 16.02 0.45
CA SER A 81 13.54 15.24 1.47
C SER A 81 14.24 13.95 1.89
N ASN A 82 15.11 13.37 1.04
CA ASN A 82 15.62 12.01 1.22
C ASN A 82 17.16 11.91 1.22
N GLU A 83 17.89 13.01 1.02
CA GLU A 83 19.37 12.98 0.91
C GLU A 83 20.05 12.43 2.17
N ALA A 84 19.50 12.70 3.35
CA ALA A 84 20.02 12.23 4.62
C ALA A 84 19.71 10.75 4.91
N ASN A 85 18.93 10.10 4.07
CA ASN A 85 18.56 8.69 4.24
C ASN A 85 19.58 7.79 3.54
N SER A 86 19.82 6.63 4.15
CA SER A 86 20.80 5.63 3.67
C SER A 86 20.14 4.37 3.13
N PHE A 87 18.91 4.07 3.55
CA PHE A 87 18.19 2.83 3.19
C PHE A 87 16.94 3.16 2.38
N PHE A 88 16.82 2.57 1.19
CA PHE A 88 15.73 2.82 0.25
C PHE A 88 15.00 1.52 -0.06
N VAL A 89 13.67 1.50 0.10
CA VAL A 89 12.81 0.34 -0.20
C VAL A 89 12.49 0.34 -1.69
N ILE A 90 13.13 -0.55 -2.45
CA ILE A 90 13.01 -0.62 -3.90
C ILE A 90 11.92 -1.60 -4.29
N ILE A 91 10.97 -1.12 -5.07
CA ILE A 91 9.81 -1.87 -5.56
C ILE A 91 9.87 -2.17 -7.06
N GLY A 92 10.72 -1.46 -7.80
CA GLY A 92 10.92 -1.66 -9.23
C GLY A 92 12.27 -1.18 -9.71
N SER A 93 12.75 -1.74 -10.83
CA SER A 93 14.03 -1.40 -11.45
C SER A 93 13.88 -1.45 -12.97
N PHE A 94 14.26 -0.38 -13.63
CA PHE A 94 14.04 -0.18 -15.08
C PHE A 94 15.29 0.33 -15.76
N SER A 95 15.57 -0.12 -16.97
CA SER A 95 16.67 0.38 -17.79
C SER A 95 16.34 1.73 -18.47
N GLN A 96 15.05 2.08 -18.55
CA GLN A 96 14.57 3.31 -19.17
C GLN A 96 13.83 4.17 -18.17
N LEU A 97 14.13 5.45 -18.12
CA LEU A 97 13.49 6.41 -17.22
C LEU A 97 11.97 6.49 -17.43
N GLU A 98 11.52 6.40 -18.69
CA GLU A 98 10.08 6.51 -18.99
C GLU A 98 9.28 5.37 -18.38
N ASN A 99 9.81 4.14 -18.41
CA ASN A 99 9.18 3.00 -17.76
C ASN A 99 9.13 3.17 -16.25
N ALA A 100 10.18 3.74 -15.64
CA ALA A 100 10.18 4.05 -14.21
C ALA A 100 9.13 5.11 -13.84
N LYS A 101 8.95 6.14 -14.69
CA LYS A 101 7.91 7.17 -14.51
C LYS A 101 6.50 6.57 -14.62
N ASN A 102 6.23 5.77 -15.65
CA ASN A 102 4.93 5.13 -15.82
C ASN A 102 4.59 4.21 -14.62
N TYR A 103 5.60 3.50 -14.13
CA TYR A 103 5.42 2.66 -12.93
C TYR A 103 5.20 3.50 -11.66
N ARG A 104 5.89 4.64 -11.55
CA ARG A 104 5.66 5.61 -10.47
C ARG A 104 4.20 6.08 -10.44
N GLU A 105 3.60 6.42 -11.59
CA GLU A 105 2.19 6.84 -11.67
C GLU A 105 1.24 5.73 -11.21
N THR A 106 1.52 4.47 -11.56
CA THR A 106 0.77 3.32 -11.05
C THR A 106 0.83 3.24 -9.52
N LEU A 107 2.02 3.38 -8.94
CA LEU A 107 2.20 3.34 -7.49
C LEU A 107 1.53 4.53 -6.76
N LEU A 108 1.52 5.71 -7.38
CA LEU A 108 0.78 6.87 -6.85
C LEU A 108 -0.72 6.57 -6.77
N SER A 109 -1.29 5.91 -7.77
CA SER A 109 -2.71 5.50 -7.76
C SER A 109 -3.03 4.46 -6.69
N GLU A 110 -2.03 3.70 -6.23
CA GLU A 110 -2.12 2.72 -5.15
C GLU A 110 -1.86 3.33 -3.75
N GLY A 111 -1.63 4.64 -3.67
CA GLY A 111 -1.43 5.37 -2.41
C GLY A 111 0.01 5.40 -1.91
N PHE A 112 1.00 4.99 -2.71
CA PHE A 112 2.41 5.19 -2.39
C PHE A 112 2.87 6.60 -2.75
N THR A 113 4.02 7.01 -2.21
CA THR A 113 4.71 8.25 -2.58
C THR A 113 6.10 7.92 -3.16
N PRO A 114 6.14 7.34 -4.37
CA PRO A 114 7.39 6.82 -4.91
C PRO A 114 8.31 7.92 -5.45
N ILE A 115 9.62 7.70 -5.29
CA ILE A 115 10.70 8.50 -5.89
C ILE A 115 11.50 7.64 -6.85
N ILE A 116 12.20 8.28 -7.79
CA ILE A 116 13.06 7.60 -8.76
C ILE A 116 14.52 7.98 -8.51
N LEU A 117 15.35 6.96 -8.31
CA LEU A 117 16.80 7.08 -8.19
C LEU A 117 17.47 6.56 -9.48
N HIS A 118 18.54 7.20 -9.89
CA HIS A 118 19.41 6.69 -10.96
C HIS A 118 20.65 6.06 -10.32
N SER A 119 20.84 4.77 -10.53
CA SER A 119 21.98 3.99 -10.02
C SER A 119 23.18 4.08 -10.97
N GLU A 120 24.40 3.97 -10.44
CA GLU A 120 25.65 3.82 -11.19
C GLU A 120 25.62 2.62 -12.15
N THR A 121 24.80 1.61 -11.84
CA THR A 121 24.60 0.43 -12.71
C THR A 121 23.75 0.72 -13.96
N GLY A 122 23.32 1.99 -14.17
CA GLY A 122 22.52 2.42 -15.30
C GLY A 122 21.02 2.16 -15.15
N TYR A 123 20.56 1.67 -14.01
CA TYR A 123 19.13 1.42 -13.77
C TYR A 123 18.45 2.57 -13.04
N TYR A 124 17.19 2.79 -13.34
CA TYR A 124 16.28 3.64 -12.60
C TYR A 124 15.57 2.79 -11.54
N ARG A 125 15.83 3.09 -10.25
CA ARG A 125 15.27 2.40 -9.10
C ARG A 125 14.04 3.15 -8.62
N VAL A 126 12.87 2.51 -8.61
CA VAL A 126 11.66 3.11 -8.04
C VAL A 126 11.58 2.71 -6.57
N CYS A 127 11.64 3.70 -5.69
CA CYS A 127 11.68 3.57 -4.25
C CYS A 127 10.37 4.10 -3.65
N VAL A 128 9.74 3.35 -2.74
CA VAL A 128 8.47 3.76 -2.10
C VAL A 128 8.67 4.41 -0.73
N ASN A 129 9.77 4.15 -0.05
CA ASN A 129 10.12 4.77 1.23
C ASN A 129 11.65 4.77 1.43
N SER A 130 12.15 5.74 2.19
CA SER A 130 13.56 5.80 2.57
C SER A 130 13.72 6.05 4.06
N TYR A 131 14.80 5.56 4.65
CA TYR A 131 15.07 5.58 6.08
C TYR A 131 16.55 5.84 6.38
N LYS A 132 16.82 6.39 7.56
CA LYS A 132 18.17 6.47 8.10
C LYS A 132 18.60 5.17 8.78
N ASN A 133 17.63 4.42 9.28
CA ASN A 133 17.84 3.19 10.05
C ASN A 133 17.45 1.95 9.25
N GLU A 134 18.32 0.93 9.27
CA GLU A 134 18.11 -0.33 8.55
C GLU A 134 16.89 -1.09 9.08
N GLN A 135 16.69 -1.13 10.40
CA GLN A 135 15.61 -1.87 11.00
C GLN A 135 14.23 -1.33 10.61
N GLU A 136 14.10 0.00 10.54
CA GLU A 136 12.87 0.65 10.06
C GLU A 136 12.60 0.30 8.60
N ALA A 137 13.66 0.31 7.77
CA ALA A 137 13.54 -0.06 6.36
C ALA A 137 13.13 -1.52 6.19
N ARG A 138 13.69 -2.45 6.97
CA ARG A 138 13.31 -3.88 6.97
C ARG A 138 11.86 -4.08 7.41
N THR A 139 11.45 -3.39 8.47
CA THR A 139 10.06 -3.40 8.94
C THR A 139 9.10 -2.96 7.83
N ARG A 140 9.48 -1.89 7.10
CA ARG A 140 8.65 -1.42 5.97
C ARG A 140 8.58 -2.44 4.85
N VAL A 141 9.65 -3.14 4.53
CA VAL A 141 9.64 -4.24 3.55
C VAL A 141 8.62 -5.31 3.95
N SER A 142 8.66 -5.78 5.20
CA SER A 142 7.69 -6.77 5.71
C SER A 142 6.26 -6.27 5.62
N GLN A 143 5.99 -5.03 6.03
CA GLN A 143 4.65 -4.43 5.95
C GLN A 143 4.12 -4.37 4.50
N VAL A 144 4.96 -3.94 3.55
CA VAL A 144 4.55 -3.85 2.15
C VAL A 144 4.30 -5.24 1.56
N ARG A 145 5.14 -6.24 1.85
CA ARG A 145 4.95 -7.63 1.40
C ARG A 145 3.65 -8.24 1.94
N GLN A 146 3.30 -7.95 3.20
CA GLN A 146 2.07 -8.43 3.82
C GLN A 146 0.84 -7.75 3.24
N ALA A 147 0.87 -6.42 3.11
CA ALA A 147 -0.26 -5.65 2.60
C ALA A 147 -0.47 -5.82 1.08
N PHE A 148 0.61 -6.05 0.33
CA PHE A 148 0.61 -6.15 -1.13
C PHE A 148 1.45 -7.35 -1.60
N PRO A 149 0.90 -8.58 -1.58
CA PRO A 149 1.63 -9.80 -1.96
C PRO A 149 2.26 -9.77 -3.35
N LYS A 150 1.72 -8.97 -4.28
CA LYS A 150 2.28 -8.73 -5.61
C LYS A 150 3.67 -8.08 -5.58
N TYR A 151 4.04 -7.43 -4.48
CA TYR A 151 5.34 -6.82 -4.26
C TYR A 151 6.25 -7.65 -3.35
N SER A 152 6.14 -8.98 -3.38
CA SER A 152 6.96 -9.89 -2.58
C SER A 152 8.46 -9.79 -2.85
N ASP A 153 8.86 -9.27 -4.02
CA ASP A 153 10.25 -9.17 -4.46
C ASP A 153 10.93 -7.83 -4.14
N ILE A 154 10.28 -6.99 -3.33
CA ILE A 154 10.91 -5.74 -2.89
C ILE A 154 12.17 -6.02 -2.07
N TRP A 155 13.14 -5.12 -2.19
CA TRP A 155 14.45 -5.24 -1.58
C TRP A 155 14.97 -3.89 -1.06
N LEU A 156 16.09 -3.89 -0.34
CA LEU A 156 16.71 -2.69 0.19
C LEU A 156 17.96 -2.30 -0.62
N LEU A 157 18.00 -1.03 -1.03
CA LEU A 157 19.19 -0.38 -1.52
C LEU A 157 19.84 0.41 -0.36
N ILE A 158 21.14 0.23 -0.20
CA ILE A 158 21.97 1.01 0.72
C ILE A 158 22.74 2.00 -0.14
N LYS A 159 22.53 3.29 0.14
CA LYS A 159 23.21 4.38 -0.58
C LYS A 159 24.65 4.48 -0.08
N GLU A 160 25.61 4.44 -1.00
CA GLU A 160 27.02 4.75 -0.80
C GLU A 160 27.34 6.23 -1.03
#